data_b2ab5adc492175f69f78c485e12b77f5
#
_entry.id   b2ab5adc492175f69f78c485e12b77f5
#
_cell.length_a   1.000
_cell.length_b   1.000
_cell.length_c   1.000
_cell.angle_alpha   90.00
_cell.angle_beta   90.00
_cell.angle_gamma   90.00
#
_symmetry.space_group_name_H-M   'P 1'
#
loop_
_entity.id
_entity.type
_entity.pdbx_description
1 polymer ?
#
loop_
_entity_poly.entity_id
_entity_poly.type
_entity_poly.pdbx_seq_one_letter_code
_entity_poly.pdbx_strand_id
1 'polypeptide(L)'
;MKTLLVGYKAADLTPELLEGDVTCHVLDIYHRHAIEKVHHAKVVCSAHLPEGPWDLIRFKTGPKLMSGELSLDLLQEISQLLRSGQETASPLSKDRRFHLEFVGKERDRNDLLDKIKDDPKRVRSFKAEWPASVPGGEKLMFTSYPGCFCHRRLDEGGLALAEVVSRELCEQDVRMSGLRLLDMGCGCGLVGFLIANRLSSACPRGRGRYGLTMVDSHARAVEAATENAAKFGIDAEVILSDGGTPKRMDGTFDVFVGNPPYYSDYRIAEVFLETAKRALKPGGICYTVVKNAAGLKTVQERYFPHVEVFGRRGYNVLRSVKE
;
A
#
# COMPACT_ATOMS: atom_id res chain seq x y z
N MET A 1 31.20 -10.59 -5.61
CA MET A 1 30.22 -10.02 -6.57
C MET A 1 28.98 -9.67 -5.76
N LYS A 2 28.59 -8.39 -5.77
CA LYS A 2 27.37 -7.93 -5.10
C LYS A 2 26.19 -8.04 -6.05
N THR A 3 25.18 -8.82 -5.67
CA THR A 3 24.00 -9.08 -6.52
C THR A 3 22.73 -8.49 -5.89
N LEU A 4 21.94 -7.78 -6.70
CA LEU A 4 20.60 -7.32 -6.35
C LEU A 4 19.56 -8.17 -7.10
N LEU A 5 18.65 -8.80 -6.35
CA LEU A 5 17.49 -9.52 -6.89
C LEU A 5 16.24 -8.64 -6.72
N VAL A 6 15.56 -8.32 -7.82
CA VAL A 6 14.37 -7.46 -7.85
C VAL A 6 13.16 -8.22 -8.40
N GLY A 7 12.02 -8.21 -7.69
CA GLY A 7 10.80 -8.88 -8.11
C GLY A 7 10.73 -10.37 -7.82
N TYR A 8 11.69 -10.93 -7.09
CA TYR A 8 11.69 -12.33 -6.64
C TYR A 8 10.89 -12.49 -5.35
N LYS A 9 10.14 -13.58 -5.26
CA LYS A 9 9.41 -14.02 -4.05
C LYS A 9 10.14 -15.22 -3.42
N ALA A 10 9.80 -15.59 -2.20
CA ALA A 10 10.43 -16.71 -1.51
C ALA A 10 10.43 -18.02 -2.32
N ALA A 11 9.35 -18.30 -3.06
CA ALA A 11 9.24 -19.50 -3.91
C ALA A 11 10.09 -19.45 -5.19
N ASP A 12 10.64 -18.30 -5.55
CA ASP A 12 11.48 -18.12 -6.74
C ASP A 12 12.98 -18.27 -6.43
N LEU A 13 13.34 -18.25 -5.14
CA LEU A 13 14.74 -18.26 -4.71
C LEU A 13 15.27 -19.69 -4.56
N THR A 14 16.44 -19.92 -5.13
CA THR A 14 17.19 -21.17 -4.99
C THR A 14 18.52 -20.91 -4.27
N PRO A 15 19.17 -21.95 -3.69
CA PRO A 15 20.49 -21.78 -3.07
C PRO A 15 21.49 -21.13 -3.99
N GLU A 16 21.51 -21.49 -5.27
CA GLU A 16 22.46 -20.96 -6.27
C GLU A 16 22.25 -19.46 -6.55
N LEU A 17 20.97 -18.97 -6.50
CA LEU A 17 20.66 -17.55 -6.63
C LEU A 17 21.09 -16.73 -5.42
N LEU A 18 21.25 -17.39 -4.27
CA LEU A 18 21.62 -16.78 -2.99
C LEU A 18 23.11 -16.93 -2.65
N GLU A 19 23.91 -17.51 -3.54
CA GLU A 19 25.35 -17.62 -3.32
C GLU A 19 26.06 -16.26 -3.37
N GLY A 20 26.88 -15.96 -2.35
CA GLY A 20 27.69 -14.75 -2.25
C GLY A 20 26.98 -13.58 -1.55
N ASP A 21 27.32 -12.34 -1.92
CA ASP A 21 26.76 -11.13 -1.34
C ASP A 21 25.47 -10.74 -2.11
N VAL A 22 24.37 -11.34 -1.71
CA VAL A 22 23.06 -11.17 -2.37
C VAL A 22 22.11 -10.37 -1.49
N THR A 23 21.44 -9.37 -2.08
CA THR A 23 20.35 -8.61 -1.46
C THR A 23 19.09 -8.76 -2.31
N CYS A 24 17.97 -9.12 -1.67
CA CYS A 24 16.65 -9.14 -2.30
C CYS A 24 15.95 -7.80 -2.05
N HIS A 25 15.39 -7.19 -3.10
CA HIS A 25 14.52 -6.03 -2.97
C HIS A 25 13.07 -6.42 -3.22
N VAL A 26 12.20 -6.02 -2.31
CA VAL A 26 10.75 -6.22 -2.39
C VAL A 26 10.00 -4.92 -2.05
N LEU A 27 8.80 -4.78 -2.60
CA LEU A 27 7.93 -3.64 -2.33
C LEU A 27 6.92 -3.93 -1.21
N ASP A 28 6.68 -5.21 -0.91
CA ASP A 28 5.71 -5.64 0.09
C ASP A 28 6.41 -6.34 1.25
N ILE A 29 6.15 -5.88 2.48
CA ILE A 29 6.81 -6.38 3.69
C ILE A 29 6.44 -7.84 3.99
N TYR A 30 5.28 -8.30 3.53
CA TYR A 30 4.92 -9.73 3.60
C TYR A 30 5.93 -10.60 2.82
N HIS A 31 6.36 -10.15 1.64
CA HIS A 31 7.39 -10.86 0.88
C HIS A 31 8.75 -10.83 1.55
N ARG A 32 9.08 -9.73 2.23
CA ARG A 32 10.30 -9.64 3.06
C ARG A 32 10.28 -10.72 4.13
N HIS A 33 9.24 -10.76 4.96
CA HIS A 33 9.12 -11.74 6.04
C HIS A 33 9.13 -13.19 5.53
N ALA A 34 8.48 -13.45 4.38
CA ALA A 34 8.48 -14.76 3.75
C ALA A 34 9.88 -15.20 3.30
N ILE A 35 10.68 -14.30 2.70
CA ILE A 35 12.04 -14.59 2.26
C ILE A 35 12.96 -14.80 3.46
N GLU A 36 12.94 -13.91 4.44
CA GLU A 36 13.75 -14.00 5.64
C GLU A 36 13.48 -15.30 6.43
N LYS A 37 12.21 -15.71 6.51
CA LYS A 37 11.81 -16.96 7.18
C LYS A 37 12.31 -18.22 6.50
N VAL A 38 12.28 -18.25 5.17
CA VAL A 38 12.61 -19.48 4.39
C VAL A 38 14.08 -19.57 4.06
N HIS A 39 14.72 -18.45 3.72
CA HIS A 39 16.05 -18.42 3.13
C HIS A 39 17.11 -17.72 3.99
N HIS A 40 16.70 -17.05 5.07
CA HIS A 40 17.62 -16.24 5.91
C HIS A 40 18.44 -15.21 5.10
N ALA A 41 17.90 -14.78 3.96
CA ALA A 41 18.57 -13.87 3.03
C ALA A 41 18.46 -12.41 3.49
N LYS A 42 19.40 -11.57 3.06
CA LYS A 42 19.31 -10.13 3.25
C LYS A 42 18.21 -9.55 2.37
N VAL A 43 17.21 -8.91 2.98
CA VAL A 43 16.05 -8.34 2.27
C VAL A 43 15.88 -6.86 2.60
N VAL A 44 15.68 -6.05 1.57
CA VAL A 44 15.30 -4.63 1.68
C VAL A 44 13.87 -4.49 1.18
N CYS A 45 12.99 -3.96 2.03
CA CYS A 45 11.64 -3.58 1.66
C CYS A 45 11.56 -2.05 1.63
N SER A 46 11.48 -1.47 0.44
CA SER A 46 11.48 -0.02 0.23
C SER A 46 10.75 0.35 -1.06
N ALA A 47 10.26 1.58 -1.15
CA ALA A 47 9.56 2.08 -2.34
C ALA A 47 10.47 2.17 -3.57
N HIS A 48 11.76 2.42 -3.35
CA HIS A 48 12.80 2.53 -4.37
C HIS A 48 13.88 1.46 -4.18
N LEU A 49 14.63 1.19 -5.25
CA LEU A 49 15.74 0.24 -5.21
C LEU A 49 16.85 0.76 -4.29
N PRO A 50 17.52 -0.12 -3.52
CA PRO A 50 18.62 0.28 -2.67
C PRO A 50 19.82 0.75 -3.49
N GLU A 51 20.50 1.79 -3.01
CA GLU A 51 21.70 2.33 -3.63
C GLU A 51 22.80 1.27 -3.73
N GLY A 52 23.62 1.36 -4.82
CA GLY A 52 24.73 0.46 -5.11
C GLY A 52 26.00 0.77 -4.35
N PRO A 53 27.15 0.27 -4.80
CA PRO A 53 27.33 -0.33 -6.13
C PRO A 53 26.90 -1.79 -6.22
N TRP A 54 26.31 -2.18 -7.35
CA TRP A 54 25.92 -3.55 -7.67
C TRP A 54 26.71 -4.06 -8.87
N ASP A 55 27.29 -5.29 -8.76
CA ASP A 55 28.00 -5.94 -9.87
C ASP A 55 27.02 -6.66 -10.80
N LEU A 56 25.91 -7.18 -10.23
CA LEU A 56 24.85 -7.84 -10.98
C LEU A 56 23.47 -7.42 -10.44
N ILE A 57 22.57 -7.04 -11.33
CA ILE A 57 21.15 -6.86 -11.01
C ILE A 57 20.35 -7.89 -11.80
N ARG A 58 19.57 -8.73 -11.08
CA ARG A 58 18.61 -9.66 -11.67
C ARG A 58 17.20 -9.11 -11.43
N PHE A 59 16.48 -8.89 -12.51
CA PHE A 59 15.10 -8.37 -12.45
C PHE A 59 14.12 -9.40 -12.99
N LYS A 60 13.20 -9.84 -12.14
CA LYS A 60 12.12 -10.75 -12.50
C LYS A 60 10.82 -9.96 -12.65
N THR A 61 10.24 -9.97 -13.83
CA THR A 61 9.02 -9.23 -14.16
C THR A 61 8.10 -10.02 -15.09
N GLY A 62 6.88 -9.52 -15.30
CA GLY A 62 5.90 -10.06 -16.23
C GLY A 62 4.48 -9.69 -15.82
N PRO A 63 3.48 -9.79 -16.75
CA PRO A 63 2.11 -9.33 -16.51
C PRO A 63 1.40 -9.98 -15.32
N LYS A 64 1.83 -11.18 -14.91
CA LYS A 64 1.30 -11.91 -13.74
C LYS A 64 2.00 -11.55 -12.43
N LEU A 65 3.13 -10.86 -12.48
CA LEU A 65 3.93 -10.50 -11.31
C LEU A 65 3.71 -9.05 -10.91
N MET A 66 3.69 -8.15 -11.88
CA MET A 66 3.52 -6.72 -11.65
C MET A 66 2.93 -6.01 -12.88
N SER A 67 2.39 -4.81 -12.68
CA SER A 67 1.86 -4.01 -13.79
C SER A 67 2.97 -3.57 -14.75
N GLY A 68 2.61 -3.28 -16.00
CA GLY A 68 3.57 -2.79 -17.00
C GLY A 68 4.22 -1.46 -16.59
N GLU A 69 3.47 -0.56 -15.94
CA GLU A 69 4.02 0.72 -15.42
C GLU A 69 5.01 0.49 -14.29
N LEU A 70 4.71 -0.41 -13.35
CA LEU A 70 5.64 -0.76 -12.28
C LEU A 70 6.92 -1.39 -12.83
N SER A 71 6.79 -2.28 -13.82
CA SER A 71 7.95 -2.88 -14.48
C SER A 71 8.85 -1.84 -15.16
N LEU A 72 8.25 -0.86 -15.86
CA LEU A 72 8.98 0.21 -16.54
C LEU A 72 9.63 1.17 -15.54
N ASP A 73 8.96 1.49 -14.45
CA ASP A 73 9.47 2.37 -13.40
C ASP A 73 10.69 1.76 -12.72
N LEU A 74 10.60 0.49 -12.30
CA LEU A 74 11.74 -0.24 -11.73
C LEU A 74 12.90 -0.40 -12.72
N LEU A 75 12.63 -0.59 -14.00
CA LEU A 75 13.67 -0.65 -15.03
C LEU A 75 14.36 0.68 -15.23
N GLN A 76 13.68 1.81 -15.06
CA GLN A 76 14.32 3.13 -15.06
C GLN A 76 15.26 3.28 -13.86
N GLU A 77 14.82 2.89 -12.66
CA GLU A 77 15.68 2.90 -11.48
C GLU A 77 16.91 2.00 -11.66
N ILE A 78 16.75 0.78 -12.18
CA ILE A 78 17.87 -0.12 -12.52
C ILE A 78 18.84 0.55 -13.49
N SER A 79 18.33 1.20 -14.54
CA SER A 79 19.16 1.89 -15.52
C SER A 79 19.96 3.04 -14.89
N GLN A 80 19.38 3.77 -13.95
CA GLN A 80 20.05 4.83 -13.21
C GLN A 80 21.16 4.27 -12.30
N LEU A 81 20.88 3.20 -11.55
CA LEU A 81 21.85 2.51 -10.70
C LEU A 81 23.05 1.97 -11.48
N LEU A 82 22.82 1.43 -12.67
CA LEU A 82 23.88 0.94 -13.55
C LEU A 82 24.76 2.06 -14.11
N ARG A 83 24.18 3.25 -14.38
CA ARG A 83 24.92 4.42 -14.89
C ARG A 83 25.69 5.15 -13.80
N SER A 84 25.08 5.45 -12.65
CA SER A 84 25.73 6.15 -11.54
C SER A 84 26.97 5.42 -11.07
N GLY A 85 26.94 4.11 -11.18
CA GLY A 85 28.12 3.31 -10.90
C GLY A 85 29.21 3.35 -11.96
N GLN A 86 28.98 3.85 -13.19
CA GLN A 86 30.02 4.05 -14.20
C GLN A 86 30.81 5.34 -14.00
N GLU A 87 30.18 6.37 -13.41
CA GLU A 87 30.84 7.66 -13.11
C GLU A 87 31.78 7.60 -11.91
N THR A 88 31.54 6.66 -10.98
CA THR A 88 32.34 6.49 -9.76
C THR A 88 33.36 5.33 -9.83
N ALA A 89 33.28 4.50 -10.86
CA ALA A 89 34.12 3.31 -10.96
C ALA A 89 35.46 3.57 -11.65
N SER A 90 36.55 3.13 -11.01
CA SER A 90 37.84 2.93 -11.64
C SER A 90 37.69 2.19 -12.97
N PRO A 91 38.55 2.47 -13.98
CA PRO A 91 38.49 1.84 -15.33
C PRO A 91 38.47 0.30 -15.35
N LEU A 92 38.67 -0.35 -14.22
CA LEU A 92 38.77 -1.81 -14.07
C LEU A 92 37.42 -2.54 -13.87
N SER A 93 36.29 -1.87 -13.70
CA SER A 93 34.97 -2.53 -13.49
C SER A 93 34.12 -2.59 -14.77
N LYS A 94 34.65 -3.25 -15.81
CA LYS A 94 33.94 -3.49 -17.09
C LYS A 94 32.79 -4.51 -17.01
N ASP A 95 32.53 -5.13 -15.86
CA ASP A 95 31.68 -6.33 -15.74
C ASP A 95 30.36 -6.15 -14.95
N ARG A 96 29.78 -4.97 -14.97
CA ARG A 96 28.41 -4.83 -14.42
C ARG A 96 27.40 -5.46 -15.35
N ARG A 97 26.61 -6.39 -14.80
CA ARG A 97 25.67 -7.21 -15.59
C ARG A 97 24.23 -6.92 -15.20
N PHE A 98 23.38 -6.93 -16.19
CA PHE A 98 21.93 -6.93 -16.01
C PHE A 98 21.36 -8.22 -16.60
N HIS A 99 20.52 -8.90 -15.82
CA HIS A 99 19.79 -10.07 -16.24
C HIS A 99 18.28 -9.82 -16.09
N LEU A 100 17.54 -9.94 -17.19
CA LEU A 100 16.08 -9.84 -17.21
C LEU A 100 15.47 -11.23 -17.28
N GLU A 101 14.80 -11.66 -16.22
CA GLU A 101 13.94 -12.83 -16.22
C GLU A 101 12.49 -12.38 -16.47
N PHE A 102 11.90 -12.74 -17.60
CA PHE A 102 10.55 -12.38 -17.96
C PHE A 102 9.62 -13.58 -17.85
N VAL A 103 8.61 -13.47 -16.97
CA VAL A 103 7.58 -14.50 -16.76
C VAL A 103 6.30 -14.11 -17.49
N GLY A 104 6.10 -14.64 -18.69
CA GLY A 104 4.95 -14.30 -19.53
C GLY A 104 5.14 -14.67 -21.00
N LYS A 105 4.28 -14.11 -21.84
CA LYS A 105 4.37 -14.32 -23.29
C LYS A 105 5.51 -13.50 -23.88
N GLU A 106 6.16 -14.02 -24.91
CA GLU A 106 7.25 -13.34 -25.61
C GLU A 106 6.86 -11.97 -26.16
N ARG A 107 5.64 -11.83 -26.68
CA ARG A 107 5.10 -10.55 -27.13
C ARG A 107 5.15 -9.49 -26.03
N ASP A 108 4.70 -9.84 -24.82
CA ASP A 108 4.64 -8.89 -23.71
C ASP A 108 6.06 -8.47 -23.25
N ARG A 109 7.05 -9.40 -23.37
CA ARG A 109 8.47 -9.09 -23.16
C ARG A 109 8.98 -8.10 -24.19
N ASN A 110 8.68 -8.33 -25.46
CA ASN A 110 9.14 -7.49 -26.55
C ASN A 110 8.53 -6.08 -26.43
N ASP A 111 7.23 -5.98 -26.15
CA ASP A 111 6.55 -4.70 -25.88
C ASP A 111 7.22 -3.92 -24.71
N LEU A 112 7.66 -4.61 -23.65
CA LEU A 112 8.38 -4.00 -22.55
C LEU A 112 9.76 -3.49 -22.99
N LEU A 113 10.52 -4.31 -23.72
CA LEU A 113 11.86 -3.98 -24.21
C LEU A 113 11.83 -2.82 -25.22
N ASP A 114 10.83 -2.77 -26.10
CA ASP A 114 10.67 -1.69 -27.08
C ASP A 114 10.38 -0.35 -26.38
N LYS A 115 9.53 -0.34 -25.35
CA LYS A 115 9.28 0.86 -24.54
C LYS A 115 10.52 1.40 -23.82
N ILE A 116 11.50 0.56 -23.55
CA ILE A 116 12.79 0.96 -22.94
C ILE A 116 13.74 1.53 -24.00
N LYS A 117 13.72 0.96 -25.22
CA LYS A 117 14.60 1.38 -26.31
C LYS A 117 14.29 2.76 -26.85
N ASP A 118 12.99 3.19 -26.80
CA ASP A 118 12.51 4.41 -27.45
C ASP A 118 13.17 5.69 -26.97
N ASP A 119 13.66 5.77 -25.73
CA ASP A 119 14.52 6.86 -25.27
C ASP A 119 15.20 6.54 -23.93
N PRO A 120 16.45 6.04 -23.93
CA PRO A 120 17.16 5.74 -22.70
C PRO A 120 17.51 6.97 -21.85
N LYS A 121 17.34 8.19 -22.37
CA LYS A 121 17.58 9.45 -21.64
C LYS A 121 16.30 10.04 -21.07
N ARG A 122 15.13 9.58 -21.51
CA ARG A 122 13.84 10.10 -21.10
C ARG A 122 13.37 9.40 -19.81
N VAL A 123 13.59 10.04 -18.69
CA VAL A 123 12.97 9.63 -17.42
C VAL A 123 11.48 9.93 -17.51
N ARG A 124 10.64 8.88 -17.52
CA ARG A 124 9.17 9.00 -17.49
C ARG A 124 8.72 9.04 -16.04
N SER A 125 7.91 10.00 -15.66
CA SER A 125 7.22 9.94 -14.38
C SER A 125 5.97 9.08 -14.52
N PHE A 126 5.89 8.03 -13.72
CA PHE A 126 4.69 7.19 -13.59
C PHE A 126 3.83 7.59 -12.40
N LYS A 127 4.24 8.61 -11.66
CA LYS A 127 3.40 9.25 -10.63
C LYS A 127 2.10 9.73 -11.27
N ALA A 128 0.98 9.49 -10.61
CA ALA A 128 -0.32 9.95 -11.05
C ALA A 128 -0.98 10.81 -9.99
N GLU A 129 -1.73 11.82 -10.45
CA GLU A 129 -2.56 12.66 -9.59
C GLU A 129 -4.01 12.61 -10.07
N TRP A 130 -4.93 12.50 -9.13
CA TRP A 130 -6.36 12.45 -9.40
C TRP A 130 -7.17 13.00 -8.22
N PRO A 131 -8.34 13.64 -8.50
CA PRO A 131 -9.14 14.28 -7.47
C PRO A 131 -10.10 13.31 -6.79
N ALA A 132 -10.36 13.52 -5.49
CA ALA A 132 -11.49 12.92 -4.78
C ALA A 132 -12.04 13.85 -3.69
N SER A 133 -13.31 13.66 -3.35
CA SER A 133 -13.99 14.32 -2.25
C SER A 133 -15.18 13.50 -1.77
N VAL A 134 -15.60 13.70 -0.53
CA VAL A 134 -16.89 13.25 0.00
C VAL A 134 -17.84 14.44 0.14
N PRO A 135 -19.16 14.23 0.20
CA PRO A 135 -20.12 15.32 0.39
C PRO A 135 -19.80 16.16 1.63
N GLY A 136 -19.68 17.47 1.45
CA GLY A 136 -19.36 18.43 2.51
C GLY A 136 -17.88 18.49 2.91
N GLY A 137 -17.00 17.75 2.25
CA GLY A 137 -15.54 17.87 2.35
C GLY A 137 -14.96 18.64 1.16
N GLU A 138 -13.73 19.11 1.30
CA GLU A 138 -12.98 19.75 0.21
C GLU A 138 -12.46 18.70 -0.78
N LYS A 139 -12.22 19.14 -2.02
CA LYS A 139 -11.62 18.32 -3.07
C LYS A 139 -10.11 18.18 -2.84
N LEU A 140 -9.63 16.96 -2.61
CA LEU A 140 -8.23 16.65 -2.45
C LEU A 140 -7.65 16.09 -3.76
N MET A 141 -6.39 16.44 -4.06
CA MET A 141 -5.63 15.91 -5.21
C MET A 141 -4.67 14.84 -4.74
N PHE A 142 -5.07 13.60 -4.87
CA PHE A 142 -4.28 12.45 -4.43
C PHE A 142 -3.14 12.15 -5.39
N THR A 143 -2.00 11.83 -4.82
CA THR A 143 -0.84 11.25 -5.50
C THR A 143 -0.84 9.73 -5.34
N SER A 144 -0.50 8.99 -6.38
CA SER A 144 -0.27 7.55 -6.34
C SER A 144 0.88 7.11 -7.23
N TYR A 145 1.51 5.99 -6.88
CA TYR A 145 2.64 5.40 -7.60
C TYR A 145 2.28 4.03 -8.19
N PRO A 146 2.99 3.56 -9.24
CA PRO A 146 2.83 2.20 -9.74
C PRO A 146 3.04 1.16 -8.63
N GLY A 147 2.16 0.19 -8.54
CA GLY A 147 2.11 -0.80 -7.47
C GLY A 147 1.09 -0.48 -6.38
N CYS A 148 0.69 0.78 -6.17
CA CYS A 148 -0.42 1.12 -5.30
C CYS A 148 -1.74 0.57 -5.86
N PHE A 149 -2.62 0.12 -4.96
CA PHE A 149 -3.98 -0.24 -5.35
C PHE A 149 -4.69 0.96 -5.98
N CYS A 150 -5.43 0.72 -7.06
CA CYS A 150 -6.12 1.77 -7.82
C CYS A 150 -5.22 2.93 -8.29
N HIS A 151 -3.95 2.65 -8.60
CA HIS A 151 -3.10 3.63 -9.28
C HIS A 151 -3.79 4.19 -10.54
N ARG A 152 -3.77 5.51 -10.74
CA ARG A 152 -4.41 6.28 -11.84
C ARG A 152 -5.94 6.24 -11.87
N ARG A 153 -6.61 5.68 -10.90
CA ARG A 153 -8.07 5.62 -10.88
C ARG A 153 -8.61 5.72 -9.47
N LEU A 154 -9.84 6.19 -9.36
CA LEU A 154 -10.55 6.26 -8.10
C LEU A 154 -10.94 4.84 -7.64
N ASP A 155 -10.70 4.55 -6.37
CA ASP A 155 -11.28 3.38 -5.68
C ASP A 155 -12.71 3.71 -5.24
N GLU A 156 -13.68 3.23 -6.00
CA GLU A 156 -15.11 3.45 -5.71
C GLU A 156 -15.55 2.77 -4.40
N GLY A 157 -14.94 1.65 -4.03
CA GLY A 157 -15.19 0.98 -2.75
C GLY A 157 -14.68 1.81 -1.57
N GLY A 158 -13.45 2.28 -1.65
CA GLY A 158 -12.86 3.18 -0.66
C GLY A 158 -13.62 4.49 -0.56
N LEU A 159 -14.08 5.07 -1.68
CA LEU A 159 -14.91 6.26 -1.66
C LEU A 159 -16.27 6.00 -0.99
N ALA A 160 -16.93 4.87 -1.28
CA ALA A 160 -18.18 4.49 -0.63
C ALA A 160 -18.01 4.36 0.89
N LEU A 161 -16.90 3.74 1.33
CA LEU A 161 -16.54 3.63 2.74
C LEU A 161 -16.36 5.00 3.38
N ALA A 162 -15.56 5.88 2.76
CA ALA A 162 -15.31 7.23 3.27
C ALA A 162 -16.60 8.07 3.38
N GLU A 163 -17.52 7.95 2.40
CA GLU A 163 -18.81 8.67 2.43
C GLU A 163 -19.70 8.21 3.58
N VAL A 164 -19.84 6.89 3.82
CA VAL A 164 -20.67 6.35 4.90
C VAL A 164 -20.09 6.75 6.26
N VAL A 165 -18.80 6.51 6.48
CA VAL A 165 -18.14 6.80 7.75
C VAL A 165 -18.16 8.29 8.07
N SER A 166 -17.82 9.14 7.09
CA SER A 166 -17.84 10.60 7.28
C SER A 166 -19.24 11.12 7.64
N ARG A 167 -20.29 10.59 7.00
CA ARG A 167 -21.67 10.96 7.31
C ARG A 167 -22.03 10.58 8.75
N GLU A 168 -21.82 9.32 9.13
CA GLU A 168 -22.18 8.83 10.47
C GLU A 168 -21.44 9.57 11.58
N LEU A 169 -20.14 9.80 11.42
CA LEU A 169 -19.35 10.52 12.41
C LEU A 169 -19.79 11.99 12.56
N CYS A 170 -20.25 12.64 11.48
CA CYS A 170 -20.75 14.00 11.54
C CYS A 170 -22.18 14.07 12.13
N GLU A 171 -23.04 13.06 11.89
CA GLU A 171 -24.44 13.03 12.38
C GLU A 171 -24.51 12.68 13.88
N GLN A 172 -23.61 11.87 14.39
CA GLN A 172 -23.63 11.40 15.79
C GLN A 172 -23.12 12.43 16.80
N ASP A 173 -22.77 13.65 16.38
CA ASP A 173 -22.15 14.70 17.21
C ASP A 173 -21.03 14.10 18.13
N VAL A 174 -20.34 13.10 17.58
CA VAL A 174 -19.24 12.42 18.27
C VAL A 174 -18.27 13.50 18.70
N ARG A 175 -17.92 13.53 19.99
CA ARG A 175 -16.92 14.48 20.49
C ARG A 175 -15.64 14.28 19.68
N MET A 176 -15.46 15.12 18.66
CA MET A 176 -14.37 15.08 17.68
C MET A 176 -13.02 15.29 18.33
N SER A 177 -13.00 15.82 19.57
CA SER A 177 -11.76 16.04 20.31
C SER A 177 -11.23 14.72 20.83
N GLY A 178 -10.11 14.30 20.24
CA GLY A 178 -9.40 13.09 20.64
C GLY A 178 -9.84 11.80 19.92
N LEU A 179 -10.71 11.90 18.89
CA LEU A 179 -11.05 10.75 18.03
C LEU A 179 -9.79 10.15 17.43
N ARG A 180 -9.62 8.84 17.53
CA ARG A 180 -8.52 8.10 16.90
C ARG A 180 -9.07 7.17 15.83
N LEU A 181 -8.66 7.42 14.58
CA LEU A 181 -9.03 6.68 13.38
C LEU A 181 -7.85 5.81 12.92
N LEU A 182 -8.12 4.53 12.66
CA LEU A 182 -7.18 3.60 12.02
C LEU A 182 -7.68 3.24 10.62
N ASP A 183 -6.88 3.53 9.59
CA ASP A 183 -7.09 3.12 8.20
C ASP A 183 -6.12 1.98 7.85
N MET A 184 -6.63 0.76 7.73
CA MET A 184 -5.83 -0.42 7.44
C MET A 184 -5.96 -0.84 5.97
N GLY A 185 -4.81 -1.10 5.32
CA GLY A 185 -4.72 -1.26 3.87
C GLY A 185 -4.97 0.08 3.19
N CYS A 186 -4.36 1.14 3.70
CA CYS A 186 -4.70 2.52 3.36
C CYS A 186 -4.40 2.89 1.90
N GLY A 187 -3.55 2.14 1.20
CA GLY A 187 -3.10 2.51 -0.14
C GLY A 187 -2.44 3.89 -0.14
N CYS A 188 -2.87 4.77 -1.05
CA CYS A 188 -2.43 6.17 -1.05
C CYS A 188 -3.13 7.07 -0.01
N GLY A 189 -3.93 6.48 0.90
CA GLY A 189 -4.62 7.17 1.99
C GLY A 189 -6.01 7.69 1.65
N LEU A 190 -6.67 7.19 0.58
CA LEU A 190 -7.95 7.72 0.11
C LEU A 190 -8.99 7.81 1.23
N VAL A 191 -9.23 6.70 1.94
CA VAL A 191 -10.31 6.61 2.93
C VAL A 191 -10.03 7.51 4.13
N GLY A 192 -8.87 7.32 4.76
CA GLY A 192 -8.47 8.08 5.94
C GLY A 192 -8.44 9.59 5.71
N PHE A 193 -7.84 10.05 4.59
CA PHE A 193 -7.76 11.49 4.31
C PHE A 193 -9.11 12.12 3.95
N LEU A 194 -10.00 11.41 3.23
CA LEU A 194 -11.33 11.94 2.95
C LEU A 194 -12.18 12.08 4.21
N ILE A 195 -12.10 11.10 5.12
CA ILE A 195 -12.76 11.19 6.43
C ILE A 195 -12.19 12.36 7.23
N ALA A 196 -10.87 12.44 7.37
CA ALA A 196 -10.17 13.50 8.10
C ALA A 196 -10.51 14.90 7.56
N ASN A 197 -10.48 15.07 6.23
CA ASN A 197 -10.86 16.32 5.56
C ASN A 197 -12.30 16.71 5.85
N ARG A 198 -13.25 15.78 5.78
CA ARG A 198 -14.66 16.02 6.06
C ARG A 198 -14.89 16.42 7.53
N LEU A 199 -14.20 15.75 8.45
CA LEU A 199 -14.29 16.05 9.88
C LEU A 199 -13.73 17.45 10.18
N SER A 200 -12.61 17.83 9.54
CA SER A 200 -12.02 19.18 9.66
C SER A 200 -12.98 20.26 9.13
N SER A 201 -13.63 20.00 8.00
CA SER A 201 -14.62 20.92 7.40
C SER A 201 -15.88 21.08 8.27
N ALA A 202 -16.28 20.05 9.01
CA ALA A 202 -17.43 20.11 9.92
C ALA A 202 -17.13 20.88 11.23
N CYS A 203 -15.86 20.98 11.63
CA CYS A 203 -15.42 21.63 12.86
C CYS A 203 -14.39 22.75 12.63
N PRO A 204 -14.75 23.86 11.95
CA PRO A 204 -13.78 24.90 11.55
C PRO A 204 -13.08 25.64 12.69
N ARG A 205 -13.53 25.48 13.93
CA ARG A 205 -13.00 26.22 15.10
C ARG A 205 -11.88 25.48 15.85
N GLY A 206 -11.17 24.54 15.20
CA GLY A 206 -10.00 23.88 15.78
C GLY A 206 -10.29 22.99 17.01
N ARG A 207 -11.56 22.67 17.28
CA ARG A 207 -11.96 21.83 18.43
C ARG A 207 -11.88 20.34 18.18
N GLY A 208 -11.55 19.91 16.97
CA GLY A 208 -11.46 18.50 16.59
C GLY A 208 -10.01 18.09 16.33
N ARG A 209 -9.20 17.83 17.36
CA ARG A 209 -7.98 17.06 17.17
C ARG A 209 -8.38 15.60 17.03
N TYR A 210 -8.23 15.04 15.84
CA TYR A 210 -8.28 13.60 15.60
C TYR A 210 -6.86 13.08 15.38
N GLY A 211 -6.61 11.84 15.79
CA GLY A 211 -5.39 11.13 15.43
C GLY A 211 -5.69 10.20 14.25
N LEU A 212 -4.92 10.27 13.19
CA LEU A 212 -5.02 9.39 12.04
C LEU A 212 -3.80 8.47 11.99
N THR A 213 -4.04 7.17 12.06
CA THR A 213 -3.01 6.15 11.83
C THR A 213 -3.38 5.37 10.57
N MET A 214 -2.43 5.17 9.70
CA MET A 214 -2.58 4.49 8.42
C MET A 214 -1.60 3.34 8.35
N VAL A 215 -2.05 2.18 7.88
CA VAL A 215 -1.20 0.97 7.78
C VAL A 215 -1.34 0.38 6.39
N ASP A 216 -0.22 0.07 5.75
CA ASP A 216 -0.19 -0.71 4.51
C ASP A 216 1.03 -1.63 4.48
N SER A 217 0.93 -2.75 3.78
CA SER A 217 2.04 -3.69 3.60
C SER A 217 2.98 -3.31 2.46
N HIS A 218 2.54 -2.43 1.56
CA HIS A 218 3.26 -2.07 0.35
C HIS A 218 4.02 -0.75 0.52
N ALA A 219 5.34 -0.77 0.34
CA ALA A 219 6.21 0.39 0.60
C ALA A 219 5.83 1.64 -0.23
N ARG A 220 5.44 1.48 -1.50
CA ARG A 220 4.99 2.62 -2.34
C ARG A 220 3.63 3.17 -1.93
N ALA A 221 2.76 2.36 -1.31
CA ALA A 221 1.53 2.86 -0.72
C ALA A 221 1.82 3.74 0.50
N VAL A 222 2.72 3.29 1.37
CA VAL A 222 3.20 4.08 2.52
C VAL A 222 3.84 5.39 2.07
N GLU A 223 4.69 5.37 1.03
CA GLU A 223 5.27 6.58 0.45
C GLU A 223 4.20 7.54 -0.07
N ALA A 224 3.24 7.04 -0.88
CA ALA A 224 2.14 7.83 -1.41
C ALA A 224 1.27 8.45 -0.30
N ALA A 225 0.93 7.67 0.73
CA ALA A 225 0.16 8.15 1.88
C ALA A 225 0.93 9.22 2.67
N THR A 226 2.24 9.04 2.87
CA THR A 226 3.11 10.02 3.54
C THR A 226 3.18 11.33 2.75
N GLU A 227 3.35 11.25 1.42
CA GLU A 227 3.36 12.44 0.55
C GLU A 227 2.00 13.15 0.58
N ASN A 228 0.90 12.41 0.50
CA ASN A 228 -0.44 12.97 0.57
C ASN A 228 -0.75 13.59 1.93
N ALA A 229 -0.28 13.01 3.04
CA ALA A 229 -0.40 13.61 4.37
C ALA A 229 0.23 15.00 4.42
N ALA A 230 1.49 15.11 3.95
CA ALA A 230 2.21 16.38 3.87
C ALA A 230 1.51 17.38 2.94
N LYS A 231 1.07 16.92 1.76
CA LYS A 231 0.37 17.73 0.75
C LYS A 231 -0.95 18.32 1.25
N PHE A 232 -1.70 17.54 2.06
CA PHE A 232 -2.99 17.98 2.61
C PHE A 232 -2.86 18.72 3.96
N GLY A 233 -1.67 18.75 4.55
CA GLY A 233 -1.45 19.31 5.88
C GLY A 233 -2.17 18.51 6.97
N ILE A 234 -2.38 17.20 6.77
CA ILE A 234 -3.02 16.29 7.71
C ILE A 234 -1.95 15.52 8.46
N ASP A 235 -1.95 15.64 9.79
CA ASP A 235 -1.06 14.87 10.66
C ASP A 235 -1.52 13.41 10.70
N ALA A 236 -0.69 12.51 10.20
CA ALA A 236 -0.98 11.08 10.12
C ALA A 236 0.27 10.24 10.41
N GLU A 237 0.14 9.23 11.27
CA GLU A 237 1.17 8.21 11.45
C GLU A 237 0.98 7.13 10.37
N VAL A 238 1.93 7.00 9.43
CA VAL A 238 1.88 6.01 8.34
C VAL A 238 2.87 4.89 8.63
N ILE A 239 2.38 3.65 8.66
CA ILE A 239 3.13 2.46 9.13
C ILE A 239 3.22 1.42 8.02
N LEU A 240 4.42 0.95 7.71
CA LEU A 240 4.65 -0.22 6.85
C LEU A 240 4.52 -1.49 7.69
N SER A 241 3.44 -2.26 7.48
CA SER A 241 3.18 -3.50 8.23
C SER A 241 2.20 -4.42 7.50
N ASP A 242 2.46 -5.74 7.54
CA ASP A 242 1.55 -6.79 7.07
C ASP A 242 0.74 -7.44 8.21
N GLY A 243 1.13 -7.21 9.46
CA GLY A 243 0.47 -7.72 10.68
C GLY A 243 -0.43 -6.70 11.39
N GLY A 244 -0.79 -5.58 10.73
CA GLY A 244 -1.59 -4.51 11.33
C GLY A 244 -0.79 -3.59 12.25
N THR A 245 -1.42 -3.06 13.29
CA THR A 245 -0.79 -2.09 14.21
C THR A 245 0.13 -2.75 15.23
N PRO A 246 1.19 -2.05 15.68
CA PRO A 246 1.99 -2.48 16.85
C PRO A 246 1.12 -2.68 18.09
N LYS A 247 1.48 -3.65 18.96
CA LYS A 247 0.74 -3.97 20.20
C LYS A 247 0.53 -2.79 21.13
N ARG A 248 1.44 -1.80 21.15
CA ARG A 248 1.28 -0.56 21.94
C ARG A 248 0.04 0.27 21.56
N MET A 249 -0.57 -0.03 20.43
CA MET A 249 -1.77 0.65 19.92
C MET A 249 -3.06 -0.13 20.22
N ASP A 250 -2.99 -1.26 20.95
CA ASP A 250 -4.15 -2.05 21.30
C ASP A 250 -5.12 -1.26 22.17
N GLY A 251 -6.41 -1.35 21.86
CA GLY A 251 -7.46 -0.67 22.61
C GLY A 251 -7.38 0.87 22.59
N THR A 252 -6.78 1.45 21.55
CA THR A 252 -6.58 2.91 21.51
C THR A 252 -7.40 3.65 20.46
N PHE A 253 -8.02 2.95 19.52
CA PHE A 253 -8.79 3.56 18.43
C PHE A 253 -10.29 3.57 18.71
N ASP A 254 -10.93 4.64 18.26
CA ASP A 254 -12.39 4.79 18.32
C ASP A 254 -13.05 4.27 17.04
N VAL A 255 -12.36 4.40 15.90
CA VAL A 255 -12.86 4.00 14.59
C VAL A 255 -11.77 3.23 13.83
N PHE A 256 -12.16 2.13 13.24
CA PHE A 256 -11.38 1.35 12.28
C PHE A 256 -12.07 1.39 10.93
N VAL A 257 -11.31 1.63 9.87
CA VAL A 257 -11.76 1.50 8.49
C VAL A 257 -10.83 0.60 7.71
N GLY A 258 -11.38 -0.18 6.78
CA GLY A 258 -10.59 -1.03 5.89
C GLY A 258 -11.34 -1.44 4.64
N ASN A 259 -10.62 -1.48 3.52
CA ASN A 259 -11.08 -2.05 2.25
C ASN A 259 -10.25 -3.31 1.94
N PRO A 260 -10.47 -4.42 2.68
CA PRO A 260 -9.64 -5.60 2.52
C PRO A 260 -9.84 -6.26 1.16
N PRO A 261 -8.79 -6.80 0.53
CA PRO A 261 -8.96 -7.63 -0.64
C PRO A 261 -9.75 -8.89 -0.30
N TYR A 262 -10.76 -9.23 -1.11
CA TYR A 262 -11.69 -10.35 -0.91
C TYR A 262 -11.34 -11.61 -1.71
N TYR A 263 -10.18 -11.62 -2.38
CA TYR A 263 -9.58 -12.85 -2.90
C TYR A 263 -8.84 -13.61 -1.78
N SER A 264 -8.41 -14.83 -2.02
CA SER A 264 -7.73 -15.69 -1.04
C SER A 264 -8.63 -16.16 0.12
N ASP A 265 -9.89 -16.44 -0.17
CA ASP A 265 -10.85 -16.96 0.81
C ASP A 265 -10.94 -16.12 2.10
N TYR A 266 -10.89 -14.79 1.94
CA TYR A 266 -10.97 -13.80 3.03
C TYR A 266 -9.84 -13.83 4.07
N ARG A 267 -8.76 -14.61 3.89
CA ARG A 267 -7.65 -14.69 4.87
C ARG A 267 -7.04 -13.32 5.18
N ILE A 268 -6.92 -12.45 4.17
CA ILE A 268 -6.41 -11.09 4.40
C ILE A 268 -7.45 -10.26 5.15
N ALA A 269 -8.74 -10.42 4.85
CA ALA A 269 -9.80 -9.75 5.60
C ALA A 269 -9.83 -10.17 7.07
N GLU A 270 -9.50 -11.43 7.39
CA GLU A 270 -9.36 -11.89 8.79
C GLU A 270 -8.25 -11.14 9.52
N VAL A 271 -7.08 -10.90 8.89
CA VAL A 271 -6.00 -10.07 9.47
C VAL A 271 -6.49 -8.65 9.79
N PHE A 272 -7.32 -8.05 8.89
CA PHE A 272 -7.94 -6.75 9.13
C PHE A 272 -8.87 -6.78 10.34
N LEU A 273 -9.73 -7.79 10.43
CA LEU A 273 -10.71 -7.92 11.50
C LEU A 273 -10.08 -8.26 12.86
N GLU A 274 -9.05 -9.11 12.88
CA GLU A 274 -8.23 -9.37 14.06
C GLU A 274 -7.56 -8.09 14.56
N THR A 275 -6.98 -7.31 13.64
CA THR A 275 -6.39 -6.01 13.96
C THR A 275 -7.44 -5.05 14.49
N ALA A 276 -8.62 -4.95 13.85
CA ALA A 276 -9.73 -4.12 14.32
C ALA A 276 -10.17 -4.51 15.73
N LYS A 277 -10.40 -5.83 15.96
CA LYS A 277 -10.81 -6.35 17.27
C LYS A 277 -9.80 -5.99 18.36
N ARG A 278 -8.52 -6.05 18.07
CA ARG A 278 -7.43 -5.74 19.01
C ARG A 278 -7.26 -4.23 19.23
N ALA A 279 -7.23 -3.46 18.15
CA ALA A 279 -6.89 -2.04 18.14
C ALA A 279 -8.02 -1.13 18.64
N LEU A 280 -9.28 -1.50 18.44
CA LEU A 280 -10.42 -0.71 18.89
C LEU A 280 -10.58 -0.72 20.42
N LYS A 281 -11.03 0.39 20.97
CA LYS A 281 -11.56 0.50 22.33
C LYS A 281 -12.87 -0.29 22.48
N PRO A 282 -13.29 -0.68 23.68
CA PRO A 282 -14.70 -1.03 23.92
C PRO A 282 -15.63 0.12 23.45
N GLY A 283 -16.68 -0.22 22.73
CA GLY A 283 -17.55 0.77 22.07
C GLY A 283 -17.02 1.35 20.76
N GLY A 284 -15.78 1.03 20.38
CA GLY A 284 -15.19 1.45 19.11
C GLY A 284 -15.85 0.77 17.90
N ILE A 285 -15.84 1.44 16.74
CA ILE A 285 -16.61 1.03 15.57
C ILE A 285 -15.68 0.53 14.46
N CYS A 286 -15.97 -0.67 13.95
CA CYS A 286 -15.31 -1.28 12.80
C CYS A 286 -16.14 -1.09 11.54
N TYR A 287 -15.56 -0.49 10.49
CA TYR A 287 -16.14 -0.38 9.16
C TYR A 287 -15.26 -1.10 8.14
N THR A 288 -15.89 -1.96 7.34
CA THR A 288 -15.26 -2.57 6.17
C THR A 288 -16.12 -2.36 4.93
N VAL A 289 -15.55 -2.51 3.74
CA VAL A 289 -16.30 -2.37 2.49
C VAL A 289 -16.05 -3.55 1.57
N VAL A 290 -17.09 -3.98 0.85
CA VAL A 290 -17.02 -5.06 -0.13
C VAL A 290 -18.11 -4.90 -1.19
N LYS A 291 -17.91 -5.49 -2.36
CA LYS A 291 -18.93 -5.46 -3.43
C LYS A 291 -20.12 -6.38 -3.13
N ASN A 292 -19.86 -7.58 -2.60
CA ASN A 292 -20.89 -8.53 -2.17
C ASN A 292 -20.77 -8.78 -0.67
N ALA A 293 -21.79 -8.38 0.09
CA ALA A 293 -21.75 -8.38 1.56
C ALA A 293 -21.68 -9.77 2.18
N ALA A 294 -22.32 -10.78 1.59
CA ALA A 294 -22.59 -12.08 2.26
C ALA A 294 -21.32 -12.73 2.86
N GLY A 295 -20.27 -12.87 2.05
CA GLY A 295 -19.04 -13.52 2.50
C GLY A 295 -18.31 -12.76 3.59
N LEU A 296 -18.04 -11.45 3.38
CA LEU A 296 -17.33 -10.63 4.36
C LEU A 296 -18.15 -10.46 5.65
N LYS A 297 -19.47 -10.35 5.55
CA LYS A 297 -20.37 -10.28 6.70
C LYS A 297 -20.20 -11.51 7.60
N THR A 298 -20.24 -12.70 7.02
CA THR A 298 -20.03 -13.96 7.77
C THR A 298 -18.66 -13.99 8.47
N VAL A 299 -17.62 -13.48 7.81
CA VAL A 299 -16.28 -13.40 8.42
C VAL A 299 -16.26 -12.37 9.55
N GLN A 300 -16.83 -11.18 9.33
CA GLN A 300 -16.86 -10.11 10.33
C GLN A 300 -17.67 -10.49 11.59
N GLU A 301 -18.77 -11.26 11.44
CA GLU A 301 -19.59 -11.79 12.54
C GLU A 301 -18.81 -12.73 13.49
N ARG A 302 -17.68 -13.29 13.07
CA ARG A 302 -16.80 -14.08 13.95
C ARG A 302 -16.03 -13.22 14.97
N TYR A 303 -15.84 -11.94 14.64
CA TYR A 303 -15.04 -11.00 15.44
C TYR A 303 -15.91 -10.00 16.20
N PHE A 304 -17.05 -9.63 15.61
CA PHE A 304 -17.95 -8.60 16.14
C PHE A 304 -19.39 -9.10 16.09
N PRO A 305 -20.14 -9.00 17.19
CA PRO A 305 -21.58 -9.24 17.13
C PRO A 305 -22.26 -8.13 16.32
N HIS A 306 -23.35 -8.46 15.69
CA HIS A 306 -24.23 -7.50 14.99
C HIS A 306 -23.53 -6.68 13.88
N VAL A 307 -23.55 -7.23 12.68
CA VAL A 307 -23.02 -6.57 11.47
C VAL A 307 -24.17 -5.91 10.70
N GLU A 308 -24.18 -4.58 10.72
CA GLU A 308 -25.07 -3.75 9.89
C GLU A 308 -24.49 -3.58 8.49
N VAL A 309 -25.33 -3.40 7.48
CA VAL A 309 -24.91 -3.27 6.09
C VAL A 309 -25.55 -2.03 5.46
N PHE A 310 -24.71 -1.14 4.92
CA PHE A 310 -25.12 0.09 4.24
C PHE A 310 -24.72 0.04 2.77
N GLY A 311 -25.71 0.06 1.88
CA GLY A 311 -25.44 0.14 0.44
C GLY A 311 -24.99 1.54 0.02
N ARG A 312 -23.86 1.63 -0.70
CA ARG A 312 -23.36 2.91 -1.25
C ARG A 312 -22.56 2.67 -2.53
N ARG A 313 -22.84 3.40 -3.61
CA ARG A 313 -22.10 3.33 -4.89
C ARG A 313 -21.97 1.91 -5.48
N GLY A 314 -22.95 1.04 -5.26
CA GLY A 314 -22.88 -0.36 -5.69
C GLY A 314 -21.94 -1.24 -4.84
N TYR A 315 -21.48 -0.73 -3.70
CA TYR A 315 -20.75 -1.44 -2.65
C TYR A 315 -21.59 -1.53 -1.37
N ASN A 316 -21.16 -2.41 -0.48
CA ASN A 316 -21.75 -2.59 0.84
C ASN A 316 -20.70 -2.26 1.89
N VAL A 317 -21.00 -1.30 2.73
CA VAL A 317 -20.20 -0.95 3.92
C VAL A 317 -20.78 -1.71 5.10
N LEU A 318 -19.94 -2.51 5.76
CA LEU A 318 -20.29 -3.28 6.93
C LEU A 318 -19.85 -2.52 8.18
N ARG A 319 -20.73 -2.40 9.15
CA ARG A 319 -20.50 -1.71 10.42
C ARG A 319 -20.70 -2.66 11.58
N SER A 320 -19.81 -2.62 12.55
CA SER A 320 -19.93 -3.36 13.82
C SER A 320 -19.34 -2.55 14.96
N VAL A 321 -19.83 -2.80 16.17
CA VAL A 321 -19.31 -2.18 17.40
C VAL A 321 -18.56 -3.22 18.21
N LYS A 322 -17.40 -2.86 18.77
CA LYS A 322 -16.67 -3.71 19.70
C LYS A 322 -17.31 -3.63 21.09
N GLU A 323 -17.72 -4.76 21.60
CA GLU A 323 -18.16 -4.93 23.00
C GLU A 323 -16.98 -4.82 23.99
#